data_fb047a6f0fdb3d1b9bfc5bbeb3dd3af5
#
_entry.id   fb047a6f0fdb3d1b9bfc5bbeb3dd3af5
#
_cell.length_a   1.000
_cell.length_b   1.000
_cell.length_c   1.000
_cell.angle_alpha   90.00
_cell.angle_beta   90.00
_cell.angle_gamma   90.00
#
_symmetry.space_group_name_H-M   'P 1'
#
loop_
_entity.id
_entity.type
_entity.pdbx_description
1 polymer ?
#
loop_
_entity_poly.entity_id
_entity_poly.type
_entity_poly.pdbx_seq_one_letter_code
_entity_poly.pdbx_strand_id
1 'polypeptide(L)'
;MNTNPMPPRPASFAVIAAMMLIAVAPAQAAGGYQIYVSNEHAGTVTVIDGASLKAVATIPVGKRPRGIHASPDGRTVYVALSGTPIEGPPELDASGNPVFKRDQDDDDDVAADKTADGIGLIDVTTRKFLRKISVGSDPEEFDVSPDGRHLYVSNEDVKTASSVDVAKGKVDHIAPLTQEPEGVAVTPDGKGLVVTCETSGDVFFIDLATFKVTGQARVGQRPRSVAFLQNGKLAVVPSESAGNLYVIDVAHTSVIKTIALPKGARPMRLRVSGDGGRIYASTGRGGTVAVLDTTNFALLDNVAVGKRPWGIALSPDGRYLFAANGPSNDVSVVDLATDKEISRIKVGDGPWGLTVFKTAE
;
A
#
# COMPACT_ATOMS: atom_id res chain seq x y z
N MET A 1 -17.97 -39.54 90.86
CA MET A 1 -18.59 -38.51 89.93
C MET A 1 -17.46 -38.02 89.05
N ASN A 2 -17.35 -38.59 87.87
CA ASN A 2 -16.34 -38.22 86.90
C ASN A 2 -17.00 -37.41 85.81
N THR A 3 -16.68 -36.11 85.69
CA THR A 3 -17.09 -35.22 84.59
C THR A 3 -15.93 -35.04 83.64
N ASN A 4 -16.00 -35.69 82.46
CA ASN A 4 -15.08 -35.42 81.34
C ASN A 4 -15.54 -34.20 80.62
N PRO A 5 -14.64 -33.25 80.27
CA PRO A 5 -14.98 -32.12 79.42
C PRO A 5 -14.99 -32.50 77.93
N MET A 6 -16.00 -32.03 77.21
CA MET A 6 -16.10 -32.16 75.75
C MET A 6 -15.00 -31.40 75.00
N PRO A 7 -14.52 -31.89 73.85
CA PRO A 7 -13.54 -31.18 73.01
C PRO A 7 -14.21 -30.04 72.24
N PRO A 8 -13.47 -28.98 71.87
CA PRO A 8 -14.00 -27.85 71.13
C PRO A 8 -14.29 -28.20 69.66
N ARG A 9 -15.37 -27.66 69.10
CA ARG A 9 -15.75 -27.78 67.70
C ARG A 9 -14.79 -27.03 66.81
N PRO A 10 -14.44 -27.54 65.59
CA PRO A 10 -13.60 -26.82 64.65
C PRO A 10 -14.38 -25.61 64.02
N ALA A 11 -13.73 -24.45 64.00
CA ALA A 11 -14.23 -23.25 63.32
C ALA A 11 -14.14 -23.43 61.80
N SER A 12 -15.28 -23.37 61.12
CA SER A 12 -15.37 -23.36 59.65
C SER A 12 -14.87 -21.98 59.11
N PHE A 13 -13.71 -21.96 58.50
CA PHE A 13 -13.27 -20.83 57.73
C PHE A 13 -13.98 -20.86 56.37
N ALA A 14 -14.93 -19.96 56.15
CA ALA A 14 -15.53 -19.66 54.85
C ALA A 14 -14.51 -18.87 54.03
N VAL A 15 -13.90 -19.53 53.02
CA VAL A 15 -13.09 -18.82 52.00
C VAL A 15 -14.05 -18.10 51.04
N ILE A 16 -14.16 -16.80 51.16
CA ILE A 16 -14.87 -15.96 50.20
C ILE A 16 -13.91 -15.78 49.02
N ALA A 17 -14.13 -16.53 47.94
CA ALA A 17 -13.47 -16.27 46.65
C ALA A 17 -14.07 -14.98 46.03
N ALA A 18 -13.36 -13.90 46.14
CA ALA A 18 -13.68 -12.68 45.41
C ALA A 18 -13.40 -12.92 43.92
N MET A 19 -14.42 -13.18 43.11
CA MET A 19 -14.37 -13.09 41.66
C MET A 19 -14.15 -11.63 41.27
N MET A 20 -12.93 -11.26 40.90
CA MET A 20 -12.68 -10.02 40.16
C MET A 20 -13.34 -10.15 38.80
N LEU A 21 -14.49 -9.54 38.60
CA LEU A 21 -15.00 -9.22 37.28
C LEU A 21 -14.04 -8.19 36.66
N ILE A 22 -13.18 -8.65 35.78
CA ILE A 22 -12.47 -7.77 34.87
C ILE A 22 -13.54 -7.23 33.91
N ALA A 23 -14.01 -6.02 34.16
CA ALA A 23 -14.82 -5.28 33.22
C ALA A 23 -13.92 -5.04 31.99
N VAL A 24 -14.10 -5.81 30.95
CA VAL A 24 -13.61 -5.47 29.62
C VAL A 24 -14.33 -4.20 29.24
N ALA A 25 -13.63 -3.06 29.31
CA ALA A 25 -14.14 -1.81 28.79
C ALA A 25 -14.55 -2.07 27.33
N PRO A 26 -15.75 -1.62 26.89
CA PRO A 26 -16.10 -1.73 25.49
C PRO A 26 -15.02 -0.98 24.71
N ALA A 27 -14.40 -1.67 23.74
CA ALA A 27 -13.49 -1.03 22.81
C ALA A 27 -14.24 0.20 22.26
N GLN A 28 -13.70 1.38 22.54
CA GLN A 28 -14.24 2.64 22.07
C GLN A 28 -14.38 2.48 20.56
N ALA A 29 -15.61 2.66 20.05
CA ALA A 29 -15.86 2.54 18.61
C ALA A 29 -14.85 3.46 17.91
N ALA A 30 -13.86 2.87 17.26
CA ALA A 30 -12.92 3.61 16.44
C ALA A 30 -13.79 4.37 15.44
N GLY A 31 -13.63 5.68 15.35
CA GLY A 31 -14.36 6.53 14.40
C GLY A 31 -14.37 5.82 13.05
N GLY A 32 -15.51 5.78 12.36
CA GLY A 32 -15.68 5.00 11.14
C GLY A 32 -14.58 5.30 10.14
N TYR A 33 -14.10 4.29 9.42
CA TYR A 33 -13.16 4.45 8.32
C TYR A 33 -13.68 3.71 7.09
N GLN A 34 -13.21 4.11 5.94
CA GLN A 34 -13.53 3.48 4.66
C GLN A 34 -12.25 3.02 3.96
N ILE A 35 -12.39 1.95 3.19
CA ILE A 35 -11.34 1.43 2.31
C ILE A 35 -11.83 1.59 0.88
N TYR A 36 -11.05 2.25 0.04
CA TYR A 36 -11.29 2.35 -1.39
C TYR A 36 -10.27 1.49 -2.12
N VAL A 37 -10.75 0.62 -3.00
CA VAL A 37 -9.96 -0.39 -3.72
C VAL A 37 -10.10 -0.14 -5.22
N SER A 38 -9.01 0.14 -5.92
CA SER A 38 -8.98 0.22 -7.37
C SER A 38 -9.02 -1.18 -7.97
N ASN A 39 -9.92 -1.41 -8.94
CA ASN A 39 -10.09 -2.69 -9.62
C ASN A 39 -9.67 -2.50 -11.08
N GLU A 40 -8.44 -2.86 -11.39
CA GLU A 40 -7.73 -2.53 -12.64
C GLU A 40 -8.49 -3.02 -13.88
N HIS A 41 -8.93 -4.29 -13.87
CA HIS A 41 -9.62 -4.90 -15.00
C HIS A 41 -11.08 -4.45 -15.10
N ALA A 42 -11.74 -4.23 -13.96
CA ALA A 42 -13.15 -3.83 -13.93
C ALA A 42 -13.37 -2.35 -14.27
N GLY A 43 -12.33 -1.49 -14.25
CA GLY A 43 -12.50 -0.06 -14.46
C GLY A 43 -13.29 0.64 -13.35
N THR A 44 -13.25 0.12 -12.13
CA THR A 44 -14.06 0.57 -10.99
C THR A 44 -13.23 0.76 -9.72
N VAL A 45 -13.81 1.48 -8.77
CA VAL A 45 -13.34 1.53 -7.38
C VAL A 45 -14.40 0.93 -6.47
N THR A 46 -14.05 -0.07 -5.66
CA THR A 46 -14.92 -0.64 -4.63
C THR A 46 -14.72 0.11 -3.32
N VAL A 47 -15.83 0.46 -2.66
CA VAL A 47 -15.83 1.06 -1.32
C VAL A 47 -16.21 0.00 -0.30
N ILE A 48 -15.37 -0.17 0.71
CA ILE A 48 -15.58 -1.09 1.83
C ILE A 48 -15.79 -0.27 3.10
N ASP A 49 -16.82 -0.59 3.85
CA ASP A 49 -17.05 -0.05 5.18
C ASP A 49 -16.14 -0.75 6.20
N GLY A 50 -15.34 0.02 6.92
CA GLY A 50 -14.32 -0.51 7.82
C GLY A 50 -14.88 -1.14 9.11
N ALA A 51 -16.09 -0.75 9.53
CA ALA A 51 -16.70 -1.32 10.73
C ALA A 51 -17.32 -2.70 10.45
N SER A 52 -18.02 -2.82 9.32
CA SER A 52 -18.67 -4.08 8.93
C SER A 52 -17.79 -5.01 8.09
N LEU A 53 -16.67 -4.51 7.56
CA LEU A 53 -15.80 -5.20 6.60
C LEU A 53 -16.56 -5.74 5.38
N LYS A 54 -17.48 -4.93 4.85
CA LYS A 54 -18.31 -5.27 3.69
C LYS A 54 -18.17 -4.24 2.60
N ALA A 55 -18.17 -4.68 1.35
CA ALA A 55 -18.31 -3.81 0.20
C ALA A 55 -19.69 -3.15 0.23
N VAL A 56 -19.72 -1.81 0.14
CA VAL A 56 -20.95 -1.00 0.25
C VAL A 56 -21.24 -0.17 -1.00
N ALA A 57 -20.27 -0.02 -1.91
CA ALA A 57 -20.48 0.66 -3.18
C ALA A 57 -19.43 0.21 -4.20
N THR A 58 -19.76 0.38 -5.48
CA THR A 58 -18.83 0.26 -6.61
C THR A 58 -19.00 1.50 -7.50
N ILE A 59 -17.91 2.18 -7.81
CA ILE A 59 -17.87 3.45 -8.51
C ILE A 59 -17.15 3.23 -9.85
N PRO A 60 -17.81 3.39 -10.99
CA PRO A 60 -17.14 3.39 -12.30
C PRO A 60 -16.21 4.61 -12.39
N VAL A 61 -14.95 4.39 -12.77
CA VAL A 61 -13.94 5.47 -12.81
C VAL A 61 -13.25 5.60 -14.17
N GLY A 62 -13.29 4.57 -15.00
CA GLY A 62 -12.63 4.56 -16.30
C GLY A 62 -11.65 3.40 -16.43
N LYS A 63 -10.75 3.48 -17.41
CA LYS A 63 -9.86 2.39 -17.75
C LYS A 63 -8.73 2.25 -16.73
N ARG A 64 -8.41 1.02 -16.41
CA ARG A 64 -7.20 0.57 -15.71
C ARG A 64 -6.85 1.41 -14.45
N PRO A 65 -7.78 1.52 -13.46
CA PRO A 65 -7.48 2.22 -12.21
C PRO A 65 -6.42 1.46 -11.40
N ARG A 66 -5.33 2.15 -11.02
CA ARG A 66 -4.17 1.59 -10.31
C ARG A 66 -3.89 2.33 -9.00
N GLY A 67 -2.87 3.17 -8.94
CA GLY A 67 -2.54 3.96 -7.75
C GLY A 67 -3.77 4.69 -7.20
N ILE A 68 -3.99 4.65 -5.88
CA ILE A 68 -5.16 5.24 -5.24
C ILE A 68 -4.81 5.81 -3.88
N HIS A 69 -5.13 7.09 -3.67
CA HIS A 69 -4.84 7.81 -2.43
C HIS A 69 -5.99 8.72 -2.04
N ALA A 70 -6.20 8.90 -0.72
CA ALA A 70 -7.13 9.89 -0.20
C ALA A 70 -6.45 11.25 -0.05
N SER A 71 -7.21 12.33 -0.22
CA SER A 71 -6.76 13.66 0.17
C SER A 71 -6.57 13.74 1.69
N PRO A 72 -5.65 14.58 2.19
CA PRO A 72 -5.41 14.72 3.63
C PRO A 72 -6.64 15.15 4.43
N ASP A 73 -7.59 15.85 3.81
CA ASP A 73 -8.86 16.27 4.42
C ASP A 73 -9.95 15.18 4.36
N GLY A 74 -9.66 14.02 3.74
CA GLY A 74 -10.57 12.88 3.62
C GLY A 74 -11.81 13.11 2.74
N ARG A 75 -11.84 14.17 1.93
CA ARG A 75 -13.01 14.52 1.10
C ARG A 75 -12.94 13.99 -0.32
N THR A 76 -11.74 13.74 -0.82
CA THR A 76 -11.49 13.28 -2.19
C THR A 76 -10.64 12.02 -2.16
N VAL A 77 -10.97 11.05 -3.01
CA VAL A 77 -10.08 9.96 -3.35
C VAL A 77 -9.60 10.19 -4.78
N TYR A 78 -8.30 10.15 -4.96
CA TYR A 78 -7.63 10.22 -6.24
C TYR A 78 -7.30 8.81 -6.73
N VAL A 79 -7.38 8.57 -8.04
CA VAL A 79 -7.05 7.29 -8.66
C VAL A 79 -6.33 7.50 -9.99
N ALA A 80 -5.19 6.84 -10.18
CA ALA A 80 -4.48 6.84 -11.46
C ALA A 80 -5.24 5.97 -12.46
N LEU A 81 -5.47 6.51 -13.67
CA LEU A 81 -6.20 5.89 -14.76
C LEU A 81 -5.29 5.82 -15.99
N SER A 82 -5.25 4.69 -16.66
CA SER A 82 -4.44 4.48 -17.85
C SER A 82 -5.24 3.89 -18.99
N GLY A 83 -4.97 4.34 -20.20
CA GLY A 83 -5.50 3.75 -21.42
C GLY A 83 -4.55 2.76 -22.09
N THR A 84 -3.39 2.49 -21.52
CA THR A 84 -2.49 1.46 -21.98
C THR A 84 -3.13 0.09 -21.79
N PRO A 85 -3.09 -0.81 -22.78
CA PRO A 85 -3.63 -2.16 -22.66
C PRO A 85 -3.04 -2.92 -21.47
N ILE A 86 -3.84 -3.79 -20.85
CA ILE A 86 -3.37 -4.65 -19.77
C ILE A 86 -2.58 -5.79 -20.43
N GLU A 87 -1.28 -5.78 -20.23
CA GLU A 87 -0.47 -6.92 -20.63
C GLU A 87 -0.76 -8.13 -19.74
N GLY A 88 -0.76 -9.31 -20.34
CA GLY A 88 -0.86 -10.57 -19.61
C GLY A 88 0.33 -10.73 -18.65
N PRO A 89 0.25 -11.63 -17.66
CA PRO A 89 1.38 -11.91 -16.80
C PRO A 89 2.57 -12.37 -17.68
N PRO A 90 3.79 -11.87 -17.42
CA PRO A 90 4.95 -12.25 -18.22
C PRO A 90 5.10 -13.77 -18.24
N GLU A 91 5.47 -14.31 -19.40
CA GLU A 91 5.84 -15.72 -19.55
C GLU A 91 6.96 -16.06 -18.57
N LEU A 92 6.93 -17.26 -18.01
CA LEU A 92 7.98 -17.71 -17.11
C LEU A 92 8.95 -18.60 -17.89
N ASP A 93 10.27 -18.43 -17.65
CA ASP A 93 11.27 -19.39 -18.09
C ASP A 93 11.12 -20.74 -17.36
N ALA A 94 11.89 -21.75 -17.78
CA ALA A 94 11.91 -23.08 -17.17
C ALA A 94 12.27 -23.06 -15.67
N SER A 95 12.86 -21.97 -15.18
CA SER A 95 13.23 -21.75 -13.77
C SER A 95 12.17 -20.96 -13.00
N GLY A 96 11.06 -20.56 -13.67
CA GLY A 96 9.98 -19.78 -13.06
C GLY A 96 10.28 -18.28 -12.96
N ASN A 97 11.31 -17.77 -13.65
CA ASN A 97 11.60 -16.35 -13.73
C ASN A 97 10.81 -15.71 -14.85
N PRO A 98 10.31 -14.47 -14.67
CA PRO A 98 9.64 -13.77 -15.74
C PRO A 98 10.60 -13.51 -16.91
N VAL A 99 10.19 -13.96 -18.09
CA VAL A 99 10.84 -13.60 -19.35
C VAL A 99 10.19 -12.29 -19.80
N PHE A 100 10.95 -11.22 -19.71
CA PHE A 100 10.57 -9.97 -20.35
C PHE A 100 10.95 -10.07 -21.81
N LYS A 101 9.97 -10.12 -22.70
CA LYS A 101 10.22 -9.92 -24.12
C LYS A 101 10.77 -8.49 -24.25
N ARG A 102 12.02 -8.35 -24.64
CA ARG A 102 12.51 -7.06 -25.13
C ARG A 102 11.62 -6.69 -26.32
N ASP A 103 11.19 -5.44 -26.32
CA ASP A 103 10.44 -4.79 -27.38
C ASP A 103 10.65 -5.48 -28.74
N GLN A 104 9.80 -6.46 -29.05
CA GLN A 104 9.54 -6.82 -30.41
C GLN A 104 8.29 -6.03 -30.74
N ASP A 105 8.43 -5.15 -31.71
CA ASP A 105 7.36 -4.46 -32.40
C ASP A 105 6.43 -5.51 -33.04
N ASP A 106 5.66 -6.21 -32.20
CA ASP A 106 4.61 -7.12 -32.67
C ASP A 106 3.36 -6.27 -32.84
N ASP A 107 3.06 -5.99 -34.10
CA ASP A 107 1.97 -5.19 -34.66
C ASP A 107 0.53 -5.68 -34.36
N ASP A 108 0.32 -6.48 -33.33
CA ASP A 108 -1.03 -6.81 -32.81
C ASP A 108 -1.50 -5.81 -31.74
N ASP A 109 -0.99 -4.59 -31.79
CA ASP A 109 -1.21 -3.53 -30.83
C ASP A 109 -2.69 -3.08 -30.82
N VAL A 110 -3.37 -3.43 -29.77
CA VAL A 110 -4.51 -2.62 -29.32
C VAL A 110 -3.95 -1.26 -28.94
N ALA A 111 -4.10 -0.28 -29.83
CA ALA A 111 -3.55 1.06 -29.63
C ALA A 111 -3.99 1.62 -28.26
N ALA A 112 -3.02 2.10 -27.48
CA ALA A 112 -3.29 2.70 -26.17
C ALA A 112 -4.23 3.91 -26.33
N ASP A 113 -5.30 3.94 -25.52
CA ASP A 113 -6.22 5.07 -25.48
C ASP A 113 -5.67 6.16 -24.55
N LYS A 114 -4.74 6.95 -25.03
CA LYS A 114 -4.12 8.04 -24.25
C LYS A 114 -5.12 9.06 -23.72
N THR A 115 -6.35 9.10 -24.25
CA THR A 115 -7.41 9.99 -23.69
C THR A 115 -7.92 9.49 -22.35
N ALA A 116 -7.70 8.24 -22.00
CA ALA A 116 -8.04 7.66 -20.69
C ALA A 116 -7.04 8.04 -19.59
N ASP A 117 -5.79 8.38 -19.94
CA ASP A 117 -4.73 8.70 -18.99
C ASP A 117 -5.07 9.91 -18.11
N GLY A 118 -4.74 9.83 -16.83
CA GLY A 118 -4.92 10.93 -15.89
C GLY A 118 -5.19 10.48 -14.46
N ILE A 119 -5.38 11.46 -13.59
CA ILE A 119 -5.79 11.22 -12.20
C ILE A 119 -7.29 11.52 -12.06
N GLY A 120 -8.07 10.49 -11.78
CA GLY A 120 -9.50 10.60 -11.49
C GLY A 120 -9.75 11.08 -10.07
N LEU A 121 -10.81 11.87 -9.88
CA LEU A 121 -11.26 12.40 -8.59
C LEU A 121 -12.61 11.79 -8.23
N ILE A 122 -12.71 11.26 -7.03
CA ILE A 122 -13.93 10.71 -6.46
C ILE A 122 -14.32 11.54 -5.24
N ASP A 123 -15.54 12.04 -5.20
CA ASP A 123 -16.09 12.67 -4.00
C ASP A 123 -16.50 11.59 -2.99
N VAL A 124 -15.95 11.68 -1.79
CA VAL A 124 -16.16 10.68 -0.72
C VAL A 124 -17.59 10.68 -0.20
N THR A 125 -18.21 11.86 -0.07
CA THR A 125 -19.56 12.01 0.49
C THR A 125 -20.61 11.43 -0.44
N THR A 126 -20.52 11.76 -1.72
CA THR A 126 -21.50 11.32 -2.73
C THR A 126 -21.14 10.00 -3.39
N ARG A 127 -19.89 9.55 -3.22
CA ARG A 127 -19.31 8.36 -3.88
C ARG A 127 -19.44 8.43 -5.40
N LYS A 128 -19.19 9.62 -5.96
CA LYS A 128 -19.29 9.85 -7.41
C LYS A 128 -17.93 10.21 -7.98
N PHE A 129 -17.64 9.66 -9.15
CA PHE A 129 -16.56 10.15 -9.99
C PHE A 129 -16.89 11.57 -10.47
N LEU A 130 -16.01 12.54 -10.20
CA LEU A 130 -16.25 13.94 -10.49
C LEU A 130 -15.66 14.35 -11.84
N ARG A 131 -14.39 14.11 -12.01
CA ARG A 131 -13.60 14.52 -13.18
C ARG A 131 -12.25 13.82 -13.19
N LYS A 132 -11.51 14.02 -14.25
CA LYS A 132 -10.12 13.59 -14.38
C LYS A 132 -9.22 14.80 -14.62
N ILE A 133 -8.02 14.79 -14.06
CA ILE A 133 -6.92 15.72 -14.35
C ILE A 133 -5.98 15.01 -15.31
N SER A 134 -5.72 15.62 -16.46
CA SER A 134 -4.72 15.11 -17.41
C SER A 134 -3.31 15.30 -16.85
N VAL A 135 -2.52 14.23 -16.92
CA VAL A 135 -1.11 14.18 -16.48
C VAL A 135 -0.25 13.66 -17.65
N GLY A 136 0.89 13.08 -17.39
CA GLY A 136 1.66 12.34 -18.40
C GLY A 136 0.95 11.09 -18.91
N SER A 137 1.63 10.33 -19.77
CA SER A 137 1.09 9.09 -20.32
C SER A 137 1.39 7.91 -19.42
N ASP A 138 0.43 7.00 -19.31
CA ASP A 138 0.41 5.81 -18.47
C ASP A 138 0.78 6.12 -17.00
N PRO A 139 -0.03 6.89 -16.26
CA PRO A 139 0.22 7.16 -14.85
C PRO A 139 0.01 5.88 -14.04
N GLU A 140 1.10 5.47 -13.33
CA GLU A 140 1.12 4.23 -12.55
C GLU A 140 0.71 4.48 -11.11
N GLU A 141 1.51 5.28 -10.44
CA GLU A 141 1.38 5.59 -9.03
C GLU A 141 1.56 7.10 -8.82
N PHE A 142 1.09 7.58 -7.69
CA PHE A 142 1.27 8.96 -7.27
C PHE A 142 1.24 9.06 -5.76
N ASP A 143 1.67 10.20 -5.23
CA ASP A 143 1.48 10.53 -3.83
C ASP A 143 0.91 11.94 -3.71
N VAL A 144 0.30 12.23 -2.57
CA VAL A 144 -0.37 13.50 -2.28
C VAL A 144 0.50 14.32 -1.35
N SER A 145 0.72 15.60 -1.68
CA SER A 145 1.42 16.49 -0.75
C SER A 145 0.72 16.58 0.61
N PRO A 146 1.44 16.76 1.72
CA PRO A 146 0.85 16.83 3.05
C PRO A 146 -0.23 17.91 3.21
N ASP A 147 -0.16 18.99 2.43
CA ASP A 147 -1.15 20.07 2.39
C ASP A 147 -2.30 19.83 1.39
N GLY A 148 -2.28 18.72 0.65
CA GLY A 148 -3.27 18.34 -0.34
C GLY A 148 -3.31 19.19 -1.61
N ARG A 149 -2.32 20.08 -1.81
CA ARG A 149 -2.32 20.99 -2.95
C ARG A 149 -1.73 20.40 -4.22
N HIS A 150 -0.85 19.42 -4.08
CA HIS A 150 -0.17 18.80 -5.21
C HIS A 150 -0.32 17.29 -5.20
N LEU A 151 -0.34 16.72 -6.39
CA LEU A 151 -0.13 15.29 -6.63
C LEU A 151 1.21 15.14 -7.36
N TYR A 152 1.99 14.15 -6.95
CA TYR A 152 3.25 13.82 -7.60
C TYR A 152 3.11 12.46 -8.27
N VAL A 153 3.19 12.43 -9.60
CA VAL A 153 2.76 11.30 -10.44
C VAL A 153 3.94 10.73 -11.20
N SER A 154 4.10 9.42 -11.19
CA SER A 154 4.95 8.70 -12.13
C SER A 154 4.21 8.45 -13.44
N ASN A 155 4.86 8.78 -14.57
CA ASN A 155 4.31 8.61 -15.91
C ASN A 155 5.25 7.69 -16.69
N GLU A 156 4.82 6.45 -16.86
CA GLU A 156 5.66 5.34 -17.31
C GLU A 156 6.16 5.56 -18.73
N ASP A 157 5.28 5.75 -19.71
CA ASP A 157 5.59 5.87 -21.13
C ASP A 157 6.49 7.06 -21.46
N VAL A 158 6.32 8.18 -20.75
CA VAL A 158 7.07 9.43 -21.04
C VAL A 158 8.28 9.61 -20.12
N LYS A 159 8.58 8.65 -19.27
CA LYS A 159 9.79 8.60 -18.42
C LYS A 159 9.95 9.84 -17.55
N THR A 160 8.87 10.27 -16.90
CA THR A 160 8.88 11.48 -16.08
C THR A 160 8.18 11.29 -14.74
N ALA A 161 8.55 12.12 -13.76
CA ALA A 161 7.67 12.45 -12.65
C ALA A 161 7.07 13.84 -12.90
N SER A 162 5.78 14.02 -12.57
CA SER A 162 5.07 15.27 -12.69
C SER A 162 4.57 15.76 -11.35
N SER A 163 4.60 17.09 -11.13
CA SER A 163 3.83 17.76 -10.09
C SER A 163 2.56 18.32 -10.71
N VAL A 164 1.45 18.14 -10.03
CA VAL A 164 0.11 18.55 -10.48
C VAL A 164 -0.51 19.47 -9.43
N ASP A 165 -0.79 20.70 -9.78
CA ASP A 165 -1.59 21.61 -8.94
C ASP A 165 -3.06 21.17 -8.98
N VAL A 166 -3.56 20.68 -7.85
CA VAL A 166 -4.91 20.10 -7.72
C VAL A 166 -6.00 21.14 -8.00
N ALA A 167 -5.81 22.36 -7.50
CA ALA A 167 -6.80 23.43 -7.64
C ALA A 167 -6.91 23.90 -9.09
N LYS A 168 -5.78 24.04 -9.79
CA LYS A 168 -5.76 24.39 -11.21
C LYS A 168 -6.08 23.21 -12.12
N GLY A 169 -5.91 21.97 -11.63
CA GLY A 169 -6.07 20.74 -12.41
C GLY A 169 -5.07 20.65 -13.56
N LYS A 170 -3.82 21.03 -13.32
CA LYS A 170 -2.76 21.07 -14.35
C LYS A 170 -1.41 20.64 -13.78
N VAL A 171 -0.61 20.04 -14.66
CA VAL A 171 0.82 19.81 -14.42
C VAL A 171 1.52 21.17 -14.35
N ASP A 172 2.32 21.39 -13.32
CA ASP A 172 3.11 22.61 -13.12
C ASP A 172 4.61 22.36 -13.18
N HIS A 173 5.08 21.15 -12.86
CA HIS A 173 6.48 20.76 -12.99
C HIS A 173 6.63 19.37 -13.56
N ILE A 174 7.74 19.12 -14.25
CA ILE A 174 8.11 17.83 -14.82
C ILE A 174 9.60 17.60 -14.55
N ALA A 175 9.94 16.42 -14.01
CA ALA A 175 11.30 15.94 -13.86
C ALA A 175 11.53 14.75 -14.81
N PRO A 176 12.51 14.80 -15.74
CA PRO A 176 12.87 13.64 -16.55
C PRO A 176 13.56 12.58 -15.69
N LEU A 177 13.22 11.33 -15.93
CA LEU A 177 13.74 10.16 -15.23
C LEU A 177 14.26 9.11 -16.25
N THR A 178 14.54 7.91 -15.76
CA THR A 178 14.85 6.75 -16.61
C THR A 178 13.58 5.96 -16.95
N GLN A 179 13.75 4.75 -17.53
CA GLN A 179 12.64 3.95 -18.04
C GLN A 179 11.68 3.49 -16.93
N GLU A 180 10.40 3.58 -17.21
CA GLU A 180 9.30 3.03 -16.42
C GLU A 180 9.30 3.54 -14.96
N PRO A 181 9.08 4.86 -14.73
CA PRO A 181 8.83 5.35 -13.37
C PRO A 181 7.57 4.73 -12.81
N GLU A 182 7.66 4.15 -11.60
CA GLU A 182 6.55 3.44 -10.98
C GLU A 182 6.22 3.97 -9.57
N GLY A 183 6.93 3.51 -8.55
CA GLY A 183 6.64 3.90 -7.17
C GLY A 183 6.99 5.35 -6.87
N VAL A 184 6.10 6.05 -6.20
CA VAL A 184 6.28 7.46 -5.80
C VAL A 184 6.00 7.60 -4.31
N ALA A 185 6.82 8.37 -3.59
CA ALA A 185 6.55 8.71 -2.20
C ALA A 185 7.14 10.08 -1.83
N VAL A 186 6.33 10.93 -1.21
CA VAL A 186 6.77 12.19 -0.60
C VAL A 186 7.48 11.90 0.69
N THR A 187 8.62 12.57 0.94
CA THR A 187 9.33 12.44 2.21
C THR A 187 8.45 12.95 3.38
N PRO A 188 8.57 12.38 4.59
CA PRO A 188 7.73 12.78 5.73
C PRO A 188 7.80 14.25 6.11
N ASP A 189 8.88 14.95 5.75
CA ASP A 189 9.03 16.40 5.95
C ASP A 189 8.39 17.25 4.83
N GLY A 190 7.85 16.60 3.80
CA GLY A 190 7.20 17.25 2.65
C GLY A 190 8.14 17.99 1.71
N LYS A 191 9.46 17.79 1.80
CA LYS A 191 10.45 18.54 1.00
C LYS A 191 11.04 17.76 -0.15
N GLY A 192 10.97 16.45 -0.13
CA GLY A 192 11.52 15.58 -1.13
C GLY A 192 10.49 14.63 -1.72
N LEU A 193 10.79 14.10 -2.88
CA LEU A 193 10.06 13.03 -3.54
C LEU A 193 11.04 11.93 -3.90
N VAL A 194 10.65 10.69 -3.67
CA VAL A 194 11.40 9.51 -4.11
C VAL A 194 10.58 8.79 -5.16
N VAL A 195 11.21 8.50 -6.31
CA VAL A 195 10.59 7.81 -7.43
C VAL A 195 11.44 6.62 -7.84
N THR A 196 10.80 5.45 -7.98
CA THR A 196 11.46 4.24 -8.46
C THR A 196 11.26 4.08 -9.95
N CYS A 197 12.27 3.54 -10.66
CA CYS A 197 12.19 3.24 -12.11
C CYS A 197 12.38 1.74 -12.32
N GLU A 198 11.37 1.09 -12.87
CA GLU A 198 11.22 -0.36 -12.89
C GLU A 198 12.35 -1.06 -13.66
N THR A 199 12.49 -0.76 -14.93
CA THR A 199 13.45 -1.46 -15.81
C THR A 199 14.90 -1.13 -15.47
N SER A 200 15.20 0.13 -15.13
CA SER A 200 16.59 0.51 -14.83
C SER A 200 17.05 0.09 -13.43
N GLY A 201 16.12 -0.13 -12.49
CA GLY A 201 16.42 -0.39 -11.08
C GLY A 201 16.94 0.83 -10.35
N ASP A 202 16.65 2.02 -10.86
CA ASP A 202 17.06 3.29 -10.26
C ASP A 202 16.00 3.81 -9.27
N VAL A 203 16.47 4.54 -8.28
CA VAL A 203 15.65 5.27 -7.30
C VAL A 203 16.13 6.71 -7.31
N PHE A 204 15.27 7.63 -7.76
CA PHE A 204 15.57 9.04 -7.86
C PHE A 204 15.06 9.81 -6.65
N PHE A 205 15.84 10.78 -6.22
CA PHE A 205 15.51 11.73 -5.17
C PHE A 205 15.34 13.11 -5.81
N ILE A 206 14.18 13.74 -5.59
CA ILE A 206 13.80 15.00 -6.21
C ILE A 206 13.53 16.00 -5.08
N ASP A 207 14.11 17.20 -5.17
CA ASP A 207 13.79 18.32 -4.29
C ASP A 207 12.48 18.97 -4.74
N LEU A 208 11.49 19.04 -3.87
CA LEU A 208 10.14 19.56 -4.23
C LEU A 208 10.07 21.07 -4.39
N ALA A 209 11.03 21.83 -3.85
CA ALA A 209 11.05 23.27 -4.05
C ALA A 209 11.51 23.68 -5.47
N THR A 210 12.41 22.88 -6.05
CA THR A 210 12.98 23.14 -7.38
C THR A 210 12.50 22.14 -8.44
N PHE A 211 11.89 21.05 -8.02
CA PHE A 211 11.49 19.89 -8.79
C PHE A 211 12.63 19.32 -9.65
N LYS A 212 13.85 19.30 -9.08
CA LYS A 212 15.05 18.76 -9.72
C LYS A 212 15.53 17.50 -9.02
N VAL A 213 16.08 16.57 -9.80
CA VAL A 213 16.79 15.39 -9.28
C VAL A 213 18.02 15.87 -8.50
N THR A 214 18.13 15.45 -7.25
CA THR A 214 19.24 15.77 -6.34
C THR A 214 20.13 14.58 -6.04
N GLY A 215 19.66 13.36 -6.31
CA GLY A 215 20.41 12.14 -6.09
C GLY A 215 19.78 10.94 -6.74
N GLN A 216 20.55 9.86 -6.77
CA GLN A 216 20.16 8.59 -7.35
C GLN A 216 20.81 7.45 -6.57
N ALA A 217 20.04 6.40 -6.31
CA ALA A 217 20.55 5.13 -5.81
C ALA A 217 20.17 4.02 -6.79
N ARG A 218 20.93 2.92 -6.80
CA ARG A 218 20.61 1.75 -7.60
C ARG A 218 20.26 0.57 -6.71
N VAL A 219 19.14 -0.07 -7.01
CA VAL A 219 18.61 -1.24 -6.32
C VAL A 219 18.46 -2.40 -7.32
N GLY A 220 17.81 -3.49 -6.93
CA GLY A 220 17.47 -4.55 -7.88
C GLY A 220 16.39 -4.10 -8.87
N GLN A 221 16.24 -4.84 -9.97
CA GLN A 221 15.24 -4.55 -11.00
C GLN A 221 13.81 -4.66 -10.47
N ARG A 222 12.91 -3.91 -11.10
CA ARG A 222 11.49 -3.78 -10.76
C ARG A 222 11.26 -3.30 -9.31
N PRO A 223 11.85 -2.13 -8.93
CA PRO A 223 11.49 -1.49 -7.68
C PRO A 223 10.08 -0.90 -7.78
N ARG A 224 9.19 -1.28 -6.84
CA ARG A 224 7.74 -1.06 -6.96
C ARG A 224 7.16 0.04 -6.09
N SER A 225 7.77 0.34 -4.97
CA SER A 225 7.24 1.32 -4.01
C SER A 225 8.33 1.84 -3.11
N VAL A 226 7.99 2.80 -2.27
CA VAL A 226 8.89 3.37 -1.26
C VAL A 226 8.15 3.47 0.06
N ALA A 227 8.80 3.11 1.17
CA ALA A 227 8.34 3.42 2.52
C ALA A 227 9.47 4.09 3.30
N PHE A 228 9.12 5.05 4.15
CA PHE A 228 10.10 5.75 4.96
C PHE A 228 10.14 5.24 6.39
N LEU A 229 11.35 5.19 6.96
CA LEU A 229 11.62 4.92 8.37
C LEU A 229 12.33 6.09 9.00
N GLN A 230 12.30 6.13 10.34
CA GLN A 230 13.05 7.11 11.13
C GLN A 230 12.82 8.57 10.68
N ASN A 231 11.52 8.92 10.48
CA ASN A 231 11.12 10.25 10.00
C ASN A 231 11.79 10.65 8.67
N GLY A 232 11.91 9.71 7.74
CA GLY A 232 12.46 9.98 6.41
C GLY A 232 13.98 9.86 6.28
N LYS A 233 14.71 9.51 7.35
CA LYS A 233 16.16 9.28 7.24
C LYS A 233 16.51 8.06 6.39
N LEU A 234 15.65 7.05 6.43
CA LEU A 234 15.80 5.84 5.64
C LEU A 234 14.60 5.66 4.71
N ALA A 235 14.87 5.27 3.47
CA ALA A 235 13.87 4.77 2.54
C ALA A 235 14.05 3.26 2.39
N VAL A 236 12.94 2.51 2.38
CA VAL A 236 12.94 1.07 2.09
C VAL A 236 12.24 0.88 0.75
N VAL A 237 12.90 0.19 -0.17
CA VAL A 237 12.45 -0.04 -1.54
C VAL A 237 12.42 -1.55 -1.80
N PRO A 238 11.26 -2.12 -2.20
CA PRO A 238 11.17 -3.50 -2.61
C PRO A 238 11.63 -3.64 -4.06
N SER A 239 12.35 -4.70 -4.38
CA SER A 239 12.66 -5.11 -5.75
C SER A 239 11.95 -6.42 -6.06
N GLU A 240 10.96 -6.36 -6.95
CA GLU A 240 10.14 -7.53 -7.33
C GLU A 240 11.01 -8.65 -7.89
N SER A 241 11.88 -8.34 -8.85
CA SER A 241 12.69 -9.35 -9.53
C SER A 241 13.75 -9.97 -8.63
N ALA A 242 14.36 -9.17 -7.75
CA ALA A 242 15.38 -9.67 -6.81
C ALA A 242 14.80 -10.40 -5.61
N GLY A 243 13.52 -10.20 -5.27
CA GLY A 243 12.91 -10.76 -4.06
C GLY A 243 13.47 -10.17 -2.77
N ASN A 244 14.00 -8.94 -2.82
CA ASN A 244 14.70 -8.27 -1.74
C ASN A 244 14.04 -6.94 -1.39
N LEU A 245 14.32 -6.46 -0.17
CA LEU A 245 14.14 -5.06 0.21
C LEU A 245 15.52 -4.38 0.29
N TYR A 246 15.59 -3.13 -0.16
CA TYR A 246 16.79 -2.30 -0.09
C TYR A 246 16.54 -1.15 0.87
N VAL A 247 17.45 -0.95 1.83
CA VAL A 247 17.40 0.18 2.75
C VAL A 247 18.39 1.23 2.24
N ILE A 248 17.91 2.44 2.02
CA ILE A 248 18.65 3.54 1.46
C ILE A 248 18.77 4.63 2.52
N ASP A 249 19.99 5.12 2.77
CA ASP A 249 20.22 6.37 3.49
C ASP A 249 19.81 7.53 2.57
N VAL A 250 18.78 8.27 2.97
CA VAL A 250 18.16 9.32 2.13
C VAL A 250 19.13 10.52 1.96
N ALA A 251 19.88 10.86 3.00
CA ALA A 251 20.81 12.00 2.95
C ALA A 251 22.00 11.76 2.01
N HIS A 252 22.45 10.50 1.91
CA HIS A 252 23.60 10.12 1.08
C HIS A 252 23.17 9.40 -0.23
N THR A 253 21.88 9.19 -0.42
CA THR A 253 21.31 8.47 -1.58
C THR A 253 22.01 7.13 -1.84
N SER A 254 22.33 6.39 -0.80
CA SER A 254 23.13 5.17 -0.88
C SER A 254 22.44 3.98 -0.22
N VAL A 255 22.52 2.82 -0.86
CA VAL A 255 22.03 1.55 -0.29
C VAL A 255 22.96 1.15 0.86
N ILE A 256 22.40 1.04 2.07
CA ILE A 256 23.15 0.67 3.28
C ILE A 256 22.85 -0.77 3.71
N LYS A 257 21.77 -1.38 3.24
CA LYS A 257 21.41 -2.76 3.57
C LYS A 257 20.51 -3.39 2.49
N THR A 258 20.74 -4.67 2.24
CA THR A 258 19.85 -5.52 1.44
C THR A 258 19.27 -6.61 2.33
N ILE A 259 17.96 -6.84 2.24
CA ILE A 259 17.21 -7.78 3.06
C ILE A 259 16.55 -8.78 2.13
N ALA A 260 16.97 -10.05 2.21
CA ALA A 260 16.35 -11.12 1.45
C ALA A 260 15.01 -11.51 2.09
N LEU A 261 13.97 -11.62 1.28
CA LEU A 261 12.69 -12.16 1.68
C LEU A 261 12.62 -13.67 1.45
N PRO A 262 11.59 -14.36 1.97
CA PRO A 262 11.42 -15.79 1.73
C PRO A 262 11.45 -16.15 0.24
N LYS A 263 11.95 -17.34 -0.08
CA LYS A 263 12.03 -17.83 -1.46
C LYS A 263 10.68 -17.74 -2.16
N GLY A 264 10.66 -17.19 -3.36
CA GLY A 264 9.44 -16.98 -4.17
C GLY A 264 8.72 -15.66 -3.89
N ALA A 265 9.13 -14.88 -2.89
CA ALA A 265 8.61 -13.55 -2.68
C ALA A 265 8.95 -12.64 -3.88
N ARG A 266 7.98 -11.83 -4.28
CA ARG A 266 8.08 -10.80 -5.31
C ARG A 266 7.51 -9.52 -4.71
N PRO A 267 8.31 -8.81 -3.86
CA PRO A 267 7.76 -7.72 -3.05
C PRO A 267 7.29 -6.55 -3.90
N MET A 268 6.10 -6.03 -3.57
CA MET A 268 5.39 -5.00 -4.33
C MET A 268 5.22 -3.72 -3.50
N ARG A 269 4.30 -3.70 -2.55
CA ARG A 269 3.96 -2.54 -1.73
C ARG A 269 4.47 -2.72 -0.31
N LEU A 270 4.94 -1.63 0.27
CA LEU A 270 5.35 -1.56 1.67
C LEU A 270 4.41 -0.69 2.50
N ARG A 271 4.22 -1.03 3.76
CA ARG A 271 3.63 -0.17 4.79
C ARG A 271 4.39 -0.31 6.09
N VAL A 272 4.48 0.78 6.82
CA VAL A 272 5.09 0.83 8.15
C VAL A 272 3.97 0.96 9.18
N SER A 273 4.05 0.22 10.29
CA SER A 273 3.10 0.33 11.39
C SER A 273 3.10 1.74 11.99
N GLY A 274 1.97 2.16 12.58
CA GLY A 274 1.83 3.50 13.13
C GLY A 274 2.83 3.84 14.26
N ASP A 275 3.33 2.83 14.98
CA ASP A 275 4.40 2.94 15.98
C ASP A 275 5.82 2.90 15.39
N GLY A 276 5.93 2.67 14.07
CA GLY A 276 7.19 2.56 13.37
C GLY A 276 7.96 1.26 13.63
N GLY A 277 7.38 0.29 14.36
CA GLY A 277 8.08 -0.93 14.79
C GLY A 277 8.12 -2.05 13.75
N ARG A 278 7.18 -2.06 12.79
CA ARG A 278 7.06 -3.13 11.79
C ARG A 278 6.99 -2.58 10.37
N ILE A 279 7.56 -3.34 9.43
CA ILE A 279 7.34 -3.19 7.99
C ILE A 279 6.50 -4.38 7.51
N TYR A 280 5.47 -4.08 6.73
CA TYR A 280 4.67 -5.05 6.02
C TYR A 280 4.99 -4.95 4.53
N ALA A 281 5.28 -6.08 3.89
CA ALA A 281 5.57 -6.15 2.47
C ALA A 281 4.66 -7.17 1.79
N SER A 282 3.81 -6.73 0.86
CA SER A 282 3.09 -7.68 0.00
C SER A 282 4.09 -8.37 -0.93
N THR A 283 3.99 -9.69 -1.08
CA THR A 283 4.99 -10.49 -1.79
C THR A 283 4.55 -10.92 -3.19
N GLY A 284 3.53 -10.26 -3.75
CA GLY A 284 3.08 -10.53 -5.11
C GLY A 284 2.84 -12.03 -5.36
N ARG A 285 3.63 -12.64 -6.25
CA ARG A 285 3.51 -14.07 -6.56
C ARG A 285 3.78 -15.02 -5.39
N GLY A 286 4.40 -14.52 -4.32
CA GLY A 286 4.59 -15.27 -3.08
C GLY A 286 3.27 -15.54 -2.33
N GLY A 287 2.21 -14.78 -2.61
CA GLY A 287 0.88 -14.97 -2.01
C GLY A 287 0.83 -14.69 -0.52
N THR A 288 1.73 -13.85 -0.02
CA THR A 288 1.86 -13.55 1.42
C THR A 288 2.05 -12.05 1.66
N VAL A 289 1.95 -11.65 2.92
CA VAL A 289 2.48 -10.39 3.45
C VAL A 289 3.60 -10.75 4.42
N ALA A 290 4.83 -10.35 4.09
CA ALA A 290 5.97 -10.50 4.98
C ALA A 290 5.94 -9.40 6.04
N VAL A 291 6.18 -9.77 7.30
CA VAL A 291 6.21 -8.87 8.47
C VAL A 291 7.64 -8.82 8.98
N LEU A 292 8.25 -7.63 9.01
CA LEU A 292 9.64 -7.45 9.44
C LEU A 292 9.71 -6.45 10.60
N ASP A 293 10.67 -6.66 11.48
CA ASP A 293 11.07 -5.70 12.51
C ASP A 293 11.87 -4.54 11.89
N THR A 294 11.57 -3.29 12.24
CA THR A 294 12.27 -2.12 11.67
C THR A 294 13.66 -1.87 12.27
N THR A 295 13.96 -2.44 13.43
CA THR A 295 15.23 -2.20 14.15
C THR A 295 16.37 -3.02 13.57
N ASN A 296 16.11 -4.30 13.30
CA ASN A 296 17.11 -5.25 12.83
C ASN A 296 16.78 -5.86 11.46
N PHE A 297 15.55 -5.62 10.96
CA PHE A 297 14.98 -6.16 9.72
C PHE A 297 14.83 -7.68 9.72
N ALA A 298 14.67 -8.28 10.90
CA ALA A 298 14.36 -9.70 11.00
C ALA A 298 12.93 -9.96 10.50
N LEU A 299 12.75 -11.06 9.76
CA LEU A 299 11.44 -11.56 9.41
C LEU A 299 10.75 -12.08 10.68
N LEU A 300 9.61 -11.47 11.04
CA LEU A 300 8.81 -11.84 12.20
C LEU A 300 7.75 -12.88 11.81
N ASP A 301 7.10 -12.68 10.66
CA ASP A 301 6.07 -13.57 10.14
C ASP A 301 5.94 -13.46 8.61
N ASN A 302 5.23 -14.40 8.01
CA ASN A 302 4.93 -14.41 6.57
C ASN A 302 3.48 -14.88 6.37
N VAL A 303 2.55 -13.93 6.48
CA VAL A 303 1.11 -14.17 6.56
C VAL A 303 0.55 -14.56 5.19
N ALA A 304 -0.04 -15.73 5.07
CA ALA A 304 -0.70 -16.16 3.84
C ALA A 304 -1.96 -15.33 3.59
N VAL A 305 -2.13 -14.87 2.33
CA VAL A 305 -3.27 -14.08 1.86
C VAL A 305 -3.77 -14.61 0.51
N GLY A 306 -4.53 -13.84 -0.25
CA GLY A 306 -4.98 -14.24 -1.57
C GLY A 306 -3.86 -14.30 -2.62
N LYS A 307 -4.23 -14.57 -3.87
CA LYS A 307 -3.27 -14.70 -4.97
C LYS A 307 -2.75 -13.33 -5.39
N ARG A 308 -1.43 -13.22 -5.51
CA ARG A 308 -0.71 -12.04 -6.00
C ARG A 308 -1.17 -10.75 -5.31
N PRO A 309 -0.96 -10.61 -3.97
CA PRO A 309 -1.25 -9.37 -3.28
C PRO A 309 -0.38 -8.24 -3.82
N TRP A 310 -1.02 -7.13 -4.21
CA TRP A 310 -0.35 -5.91 -4.68
C TRP A 310 -0.35 -4.85 -3.60
N GLY A 311 -1.39 -4.01 -3.61
CA GLY A 311 -1.56 -2.96 -2.64
C GLY A 311 -1.84 -3.52 -1.25
N ILE A 312 -1.29 -2.87 -0.23
CA ILE A 312 -1.61 -3.11 1.18
C ILE A 312 -1.83 -1.78 1.89
N ALA A 313 -2.73 -1.75 2.86
CA ALA A 313 -2.92 -0.62 3.77
C ALA A 313 -3.29 -1.07 5.17
N LEU A 314 -3.06 -0.18 6.13
CA LEU A 314 -3.38 -0.42 7.55
C LEU A 314 -4.67 0.30 7.92
N SER A 315 -5.46 -0.28 8.82
CA SER A 315 -6.55 0.44 9.46
C SER A 315 -6.01 1.57 10.35
N PRO A 316 -6.78 2.67 10.53
CA PRO A 316 -6.31 3.83 11.30
C PRO A 316 -6.02 3.55 12.78
N ASP A 317 -6.56 2.46 13.32
CA ASP A 317 -6.32 1.96 14.67
C ASP A 317 -5.16 0.96 14.76
N GLY A 318 -4.54 0.63 13.62
CA GLY A 318 -3.45 -0.35 13.53
C GLY A 318 -3.86 -1.79 13.79
N ARG A 319 -5.16 -2.10 13.84
CA ARG A 319 -5.65 -3.44 14.13
C ARG A 319 -5.61 -4.36 12.93
N TYR A 320 -5.91 -3.84 11.75
CA TYR A 320 -6.02 -4.63 10.53
C TYR A 320 -5.05 -4.17 9.44
N LEU A 321 -4.58 -5.14 8.67
CA LEU A 321 -3.97 -4.91 7.38
C LEU A 321 -4.92 -5.45 6.30
N PHE A 322 -5.08 -4.67 5.24
CA PHE A 322 -5.82 -5.03 4.04
C PHE A 322 -4.86 -5.30 2.89
N ALA A 323 -5.07 -6.39 2.14
CA ALA A 323 -4.25 -6.74 0.97
C ALA A 323 -5.13 -6.98 -0.25
N ALA A 324 -4.90 -6.24 -1.32
CA ALA A 324 -5.60 -6.38 -2.59
C ALA A 324 -5.00 -7.54 -3.39
N ASN A 325 -5.81 -8.58 -3.63
CA ASN A 325 -5.37 -9.83 -4.26
C ASN A 325 -5.87 -9.88 -5.71
N GLY A 326 -5.05 -9.43 -6.66
CA GLY A 326 -5.45 -9.27 -8.06
C GLY A 326 -6.23 -10.45 -8.64
N PRO A 327 -5.61 -11.62 -8.87
CA PRO A 327 -6.28 -12.77 -9.47
C PRO A 327 -7.35 -13.43 -8.59
N SER A 328 -7.46 -13.08 -7.31
CA SER A 328 -8.50 -13.61 -6.42
C SER A 328 -9.76 -12.75 -6.42
N ASN A 329 -9.71 -11.52 -6.94
CA ASN A 329 -10.81 -10.55 -6.94
C ASN A 329 -11.38 -10.31 -5.54
N ASP A 330 -10.47 -10.20 -4.57
CA ASP A 330 -10.80 -9.97 -3.17
C ASP A 330 -9.74 -9.16 -2.42
N VAL A 331 -10.11 -8.70 -1.23
CA VAL A 331 -9.22 -8.07 -0.27
C VAL A 331 -9.12 -8.96 0.95
N SER A 332 -7.92 -9.42 1.29
CA SER A 332 -7.66 -10.11 2.55
C SER A 332 -7.67 -9.12 3.72
N VAL A 333 -8.28 -9.53 4.83
CA VAL A 333 -8.23 -8.83 6.11
C VAL A 333 -7.35 -9.62 7.06
N VAL A 334 -6.23 -9.05 7.47
CA VAL A 334 -5.28 -9.64 8.41
C VAL A 334 -5.41 -8.95 9.75
N ASP A 335 -5.63 -9.70 10.83
CA ASP A 335 -5.59 -9.21 12.21
C ASP A 335 -4.14 -9.13 12.67
N LEU A 336 -3.65 -7.91 12.95
CA LEU A 336 -2.26 -7.63 13.29
C LEU A 336 -1.88 -7.97 14.74
N ALA A 337 -2.85 -8.31 15.58
CA ALA A 337 -2.57 -8.84 16.91
C ALA A 337 -2.17 -10.33 16.88
N THR A 338 -2.62 -11.04 15.84
CA THR A 338 -2.38 -12.49 15.67
C THR A 338 -1.57 -12.82 14.43
N ASP A 339 -1.33 -11.84 13.55
CA ASP A 339 -0.71 -11.97 12.23
C ASP A 339 -1.40 -13.06 11.37
N LYS A 340 -2.76 -13.09 11.38
CA LYS A 340 -3.55 -14.07 10.63
C LYS A 340 -4.60 -13.43 9.75
N GLU A 341 -4.79 -14.00 8.56
CA GLU A 341 -5.95 -13.69 7.73
C GLU A 341 -7.23 -14.16 8.43
N ILE A 342 -8.17 -13.24 8.66
CA ILE A 342 -9.43 -13.55 9.35
C ILE A 342 -10.64 -13.55 8.42
N SER A 343 -10.56 -12.88 7.27
CA SER A 343 -11.62 -12.85 6.28
C SER A 343 -11.13 -12.36 4.92
N ARG A 344 -11.98 -12.53 3.89
CA ARG A 344 -11.80 -11.97 2.55
C ARG A 344 -13.05 -11.25 2.12
N ILE A 345 -12.89 -10.10 1.50
CA ILE A 345 -13.96 -9.24 1.01
C ILE A 345 -13.93 -9.26 -0.50
N LYS A 346 -15.02 -9.69 -1.15
CA LYS A 346 -15.14 -9.65 -2.61
C LYS A 346 -15.21 -8.22 -3.10
N VAL A 347 -14.44 -7.91 -4.17
CA VAL A 347 -14.39 -6.61 -4.85
C VAL A 347 -14.50 -6.80 -6.37
N GLY A 348 -14.21 -5.78 -7.15
CA GLY A 348 -14.19 -5.88 -8.61
C GLY A 348 -13.04 -6.73 -9.14
N ASP A 349 -13.00 -6.92 -10.46
CA ASP A 349 -11.97 -7.70 -11.13
C ASP A 349 -10.62 -6.97 -11.13
N GLY A 350 -9.56 -7.69 -10.76
CA GLY A 350 -8.19 -7.20 -10.71
C GLY A 350 -7.95 -6.10 -9.65
N PRO A 351 -8.24 -6.30 -8.33
CA PRO A 351 -7.89 -5.32 -7.32
C PRO A 351 -6.38 -5.10 -7.28
N TRP A 352 -5.98 -3.81 -7.41
CA TRP A 352 -4.60 -3.40 -7.54
C TRP A 352 -4.11 -2.60 -6.32
N GLY A 353 -4.68 -1.43 -6.09
CA GLY A 353 -4.34 -0.52 -5.02
C GLY A 353 -5.46 -0.37 -4.00
N LEU A 354 -5.12 0.09 -2.81
CA LEU A 354 -6.13 0.47 -1.83
C LEU A 354 -5.64 1.58 -0.90
N THR A 355 -6.57 2.42 -0.49
CA THR A 355 -6.36 3.48 0.49
C THR A 355 -7.39 3.39 1.61
N VAL A 356 -6.96 3.73 2.82
CA VAL A 356 -7.80 3.72 4.03
C VAL A 356 -7.75 5.09 4.68
N PHE A 357 -8.90 5.64 5.04
CA PHE A 357 -8.97 6.92 5.73
C PHE A 357 -10.15 6.97 6.68
N LYS A 358 -10.03 7.82 7.70
CA LYS A 358 -11.13 8.07 8.64
C LYS A 358 -12.24 8.84 7.92
N THR A 359 -13.47 8.41 8.12
CA THR A 359 -14.64 9.23 7.72
C THR A 359 -14.73 10.43 8.65
N ALA A 360 -14.92 11.63 8.07
CA ALA A 360 -15.30 12.78 8.89
C ALA A 360 -16.62 12.47 9.60
N GLU A 361 -16.68 12.78 10.91
CA GLU A 361 -17.91 12.70 11.71
C GLU A 361 -18.93 13.73 11.23
#